data_6c9e40a8ddff8b8a576bb337c324c203
#
_entry.id   6c9e40a8ddff8b8a576bb337c324c203
#
_cell.length_a   1.000
_cell.length_b   1.000
_cell.length_c   1.000
_cell.angle_alpha   90.00
_cell.angle_beta   90.00
_cell.angle_gamma   90.00
#
_symmetry.space_group_name_H-M   'P 1'
#
loop_
_entity.id
_entity.type
_entity.pdbx_description
1 polymer ?
#
loop_
_entity_poly.entity_id
_entity_poly.type
_entity_poly.pdbx_seq_one_letter_code
_entity_poly.pdbx_strand_id
1 'polypeptide(L)'
;TPKLLNPASGWLYNANDWPWSAAGPSSPKRADYPAYVDSGVESARGLHAVRVLQGKKDFTLDSLIAAAYDSYLPWFEKTIPALVKAWDQTPASDPLKSKTSEQIALLRAWDLRWSATSVPTSLAIFWGDDIQRKVGRGGLSAANYIAGEAASEQLLQSLSAASDKLTADFGTW
;
A
#
# COMPACT_ATOMS: atom_id res chain seq x y z
N THR A 1 -11.52 -23.84 -14.01
CA THR A 1 -10.97 -22.47 -14.16
C THR A 1 -12.10 -21.48 -13.94
N PRO A 2 -11.93 -20.45 -13.08
CA PRO A 2 -12.88 -19.36 -12.92
C PRO A 2 -13.18 -18.69 -14.27
N LYS A 3 -14.45 -18.40 -14.52
CA LYS A 3 -14.92 -17.69 -15.72
C LYS A 3 -15.92 -16.63 -15.32
N LEU A 4 -15.88 -15.50 -15.98
CA LEU A 4 -16.81 -14.40 -15.79
C LEU A 4 -17.10 -13.76 -17.15
N LEU A 5 -18.36 -13.66 -17.51
CA LEU A 5 -18.83 -13.06 -18.76
C LEU A 5 -19.81 -11.94 -18.43
N ASN A 6 -19.60 -10.76 -18.98
CA ASN A 6 -20.47 -9.60 -18.84
C ASN A 6 -20.90 -9.34 -17.38
N PRO A 7 -19.93 -9.06 -16.47
CA PRO A 7 -20.28 -8.83 -15.07
C PRO A 7 -21.20 -7.62 -14.91
N ALA A 8 -22.12 -7.69 -13.96
CA ALA A 8 -23.06 -6.60 -13.68
C ALA A 8 -22.36 -5.29 -13.24
N SER A 9 -21.09 -5.38 -12.78
CA SER A 9 -20.24 -4.21 -12.48
C SER A 9 -19.91 -3.37 -13.73
N GLY A 10 -19.97 -3.97 -14.93
CA GLY A 10 -19.63 -3.32 -16.18
C GLY A 10 -18.13 -3.14 -16.44
N TRP A 11 -17.28 -3.67 -15.58
CA TRP A 11 -15.81 -3.58 -15.68
C TRP A 11 -15.11 -4.86 -15.18
N LEU A 12 -13.90 -5.04 -15.65
CA LEU A 12 -12.96 -6.08 -15.26
C LEU A 12 -11.56 -5.46 -15.15
N TYR A 13 -10.76 -5.99 -14.23
CA TYR A 13 -9.33 -5.68 -14.20
C TYR A 13 -8.49 -6.96 -14.07
N ASN A 14 -7.22 -6.85 -14.43
CA ASN A 14 -6.20 -7.86 -14.17
C ASN A 14 -4.89 -7.17 -13.75
N ALA A 15 -4.45 -7.41 -12.53
CA ALA A 15 -3.19 -6.92 -11.98
C ALA A 15 -2.20 -8.08 -11.69
N ASN A 16 -2.26 -9.19 -12.45
CA ASN A 16 -1.62 -10.48 -12.16
C ASN A 16 -2.09 -11.03 -10.82
N ASP A 17 -3.33 -10.78 -10.51
CA ASP A 17 -4.01 -11.07 -9.27
C ASP A 17 -5.00 -12.22 -9.44
N TRP A 18 -5.54 -12.64 -8.34
CA TRP A 18 -6.57 -13.66 -8.28
C TRP A 18 -7.91 -13.10 -8.75
N PRO A 19 -8.79 -13.90 -9.37
CA PRO A 19 -10.02 -13.39 -9.98
C PRO A 19 -11.10 -12.99 -8.96
N TRP A 20 -10.84 -13.13 -7.67
CA TRP A 20 -11.84 -12.97 -6.60
C TRP A 20 -12.30 -11.54 -6.36
N SER A 21 -11.61 -10.56 -6.96
CA SER A 21 -11.99 -9.15 -6.95
C SER A 21 -12.02 -8.51 -8.35
N ALA A 22 -11.77 -9.29 -9.40
CA ALA A 22 -11.58 -8.82 -10.78
C ALA A 22 -12.75 -8.00 -11.35
N ALA A 23 -13.94 -8.07 -10.77
CA ALA A 23 -15.15 -7.32 -11.13
C ALA A 23 -15.86 -6.75 -9.90
N GLY A 24 -15.14 -6.49 -8.81
CA GLY A 24 -15.73 -6.07 -7.53
C GLY A 24 -16.78 -7.06 -7.02
N PRO A 25 -17.98 -6.60 -6.64
CA PRO A 25 -19.04 -7.48 -6.13
C PRO A 25 -19.50 -8.56 -7.11
N SER A 26 -19.25 -8.39 -8.41
CA SER A 26 -19.60 -9.34 -9.46
C SER A 26 -18.52 -10.39 -9.72
N SER A 27 -17.45 -10.39 -8.96
CA SER A 27 -16.35 -11.36 -9.11
C SER A 27 -16.76 -12.79 -8.79
N PRO A 28 -16.07 -13.79 -9.35
CA PRO A 28 -16.20 -15.16 -8.92
C PRO A 28 -15.93 -15.30 -7.41
N LYS A 29 -16.67 -16.16 -6.74
CA LYS A 29 -16.46 -16.39 -5.30
C LYS A 29 -15.44 -17.51 -5.09
N ARG A 30 -14.43 -17.26 -4.28
CA ARG A 30 -13.39 -18.25 -3.95
C ARG A 30 -13.98 -19.58 -3.45
N ALA A 31 -15.06 -19.51 -2.66
CA ALA A 31 -15.72 -20.69 -2.07
C ALA A 31 -16.36 -21.63 -3.10
N ASP A 32 -16.63 -21.15 -4.32
CA ASP A 32 -17.25 -21.95 -5.39
C ASP A 32 -16.22 -22.84 -6.12
N TYR A 33 -14.94 -22.78 -5.74
CA TYR A 33 -13.84 -23.48 -6.42
C TYR A 33 -13.00 -24.31 -5.45
N PRO A 34 -12.43 -25.44 -5.91
CA PRO A 34 -11.55 -26.26 -5.10
C PRO A 34 -10.33 -25.48 -4.55
N ALA A 35 -9.84 -25.88 -3.39
CA ALA A 35 -8.74 -25.21 -2.70
C ALA A 35 -7.47 -25.09 -3.56
N TYR A 36 -7.21 -26.08 -4.42
CA TYR A 36 -6.01 -26.10 -5.28
C TYR A 36 -6.03 -25.06 -6.42
N VAL A 37 -7.19 -24.44 -6.70
CA VAL A 37 -7.29 -23.44 -7.78
C VAL A 37 -6.45 -22.22 -7.46
N ASP A 38 -6.43 -21.83 -6.19
CA ASP A 38 -5.71 -20.68 -5.73
C ASP A 38 -5.71 -20.54 -4.20
N SER A 39 -4.59 -20.15 -3.65
CA SER A 39 -4.41 -19.86 -2.22
C SER A 39 -3.89 -18.45 -1.96
N GLY A 40 -3.78 -17.60 -2.98
CA GLY A 40 -3.22 -16.28 -2.88
C GLY A 40 -4.17 -15.24 -2.29
N VAL A 41 -3.60 -14.11 -1.94
CA VAL A 41 -4.30 -12.92 -1.48
C VAL A 41 -4.26 -11.84 -2.55
N GLU A 42 -5.16 -10.89 -2.45
CA GLU A 42 -5.20 -9.72 -3.31
C GLU A 42 -3.93 -8.87 -3.20
N SER A 43 -3.54 -8.20 -4.27
CA SER A 43 -2.41 -7.27 -4.27
C SER A 43 -2.87 -5.82 -4.03
N ALA A 44 -1.92 -4.96 -3.64
CA ALA A 44 -2.19 -3.53 -3.53
C ALA A 44 -2.60 -2.91 -4.88
N ARG A 45 -2.09 -3.45 -6.01
CA ARG A 45 -2.50 -3.03 -7.36
C ARG A 45 -3.95 -3.41 -7.65
N GLY A 46 -4.38 -4.59 -7.23
CA GLY A 46 -5.77 -5.04 -7.35
C GLY A 46 -6.73 -4.16 -6.54
N LEU A 47 -6.37 -3.84 -5.29
CA LEU A 47 -7.14 -2.90 -4.46
C LEU A 47 -7.25 -1.53 -5.12
N HIS A 48 -6.17 -1.05 -5.73
CA HIS A 48 -6.18 0.21 -6.47
C HIS A 48 -7.10 0.15 -7.69
N ALA A 49 -7.03 -0.92 -8.49
CA ALA A 49 -7.90 -1.10 -9.65
C ALA A 49 -9.39 -1.09 -9.26
N VAL A 50 -9.77 -1.79 -8.18
CA VAL A 50 -11.13 -1.74 -7.65
C VAL A 50 -11.51 -0.31 -7.25
N ARG A 51 -10.63 0.41 -6.54
CA ARG A 51 -10.86 1.77 -6.07
C ARG A 51 -11.18 2.74 -7.21
N VAL A 52 -10.44 2.67 -8.32
CA VAL A 52 -10.62 3.59 -9.45
C VAL A 52 -11.78 3.22 -10.37
N LEU A 53 -12.19 1.96 -10.39
CA LEU A 53 -13.26 1.46 -11.27
C LEU A 53 -14.62 1.40 -10.57
N GLN A 54 -14.65 1.11 -9.26
CA GLN A 54 -15.90 0.90 -8.53
C GLN A 54 -16.79 2.13 -8.53
N GLY A 55 -18.06 1.93 -8.86
CA GLY A 55 -19.07 3.00 -8.87
C GLY A 55 -19.06 3.90 -10.12
N LYS A 56 -18.10 3.70 -11.04
CA LYS A 56 -18.05 4.44 -12.31
C LYS A 56 -18.63 3.61 -13.45
N LYS A 57 -19.43 4.23 -14.31
CA LYS A 57 -20.11 3.58 -15.45
C LYS A 57 -20.01 4.34 -16.77
N ASP A 58 -19.46 5.54 -16.73
CA ASP A 58 -19.47 6.53 -17.78
C ASP A 58 -18.05 6.96 -18.19
N PHE A 59 -17.11 6.01 -18.19
CA PHE A 59 -15.75 6.29 -18.64
C PHE A 59 -15.73 6.76 -20.09
N THR A 60 -15.16 7.93 -20.32
CA THR A 60 -14.61 8.31 -21.60
C THR A 60 -13.21 7.74 -21.75
N LEU A 61 -12.63 7.78 -22.95
CA LEU A 61 -11.25 7.36 -23.17
C LEU A 61 -10.28 8.14 -22.26
N ASP A 62 -10.44 9.45 -22.19
CA ASP A 62 -9.56 10.31 -21.36
C ASP A 62 -9.71 10.01 -19.88
N SER A 63 -10.93 9.81 -19.37
CA SER A 63 -11.14 9.49 -17.96
C SER A 63 -10.65 8.08 -17.59
N LEU A 64 -10.68 7.14 -18.53
CA LEU A 64 -10.11 5.81 -18.34
C LEU A 64 -8.57 5.86 -18.30
N ILE A 65 -7.96 6.64 -19.17
CA ILE A 65 -6.52 6.91 -19.14
C ILE A 65 -6.13 7.54 -17.80
N ALA A 66 -6.87 8.57 -17.36
CA ALA A 66 -6.62 9.20 -16.05
C ALA A 66 -6.74 8.21 -14.88
N ALA A 67 -7.73 7.31 -14.93
CA ALA A 67 -7.87 6.25 -13.93
C ALA A 67 -6.71 5.24 -13.94
N ALA A 68 -6.19 4.91 -15.12
CA ALA A 68 -5.03 4.01 -15.26
C ALA A 68 -3.73 4.61 -14.70
N TYR A 69 -3.63 5.94 -14.68
CA TYR A 69 -2.48 6.69 -14.12
C TYR A 69 -2.78 7.32 -12.75
N ASP A 70 -3.85 6.91 -12.08
CA ASP A 70 -4.11 7.38 -10.70
C ASP A 70 -2.95 7.01 -9.78
N SER A 71 -2.44 8.01 -9.07
CA SER A 71 -1.18 7.92 -8.31
C SER A 71 -1.33 7.44 -6.87
N TYR A 72 -2.52 7.03 -6.45
CA TYR A 72 -2.76 6.59 -5.08
C TYR A 72 -2.07 5.26 -4.77
N LEU A 73 -1.52 5.13 -3.56
CA LEU A 73 -0.73 4.00 -3.10
C LEU A 73 -1.43 3.26 -1.93
N PRO A 74 -2.35 2.32 -2.20
CA PRO A 74 -3.18 1.67 -1.18
C PRO A 74 -2.41 0.91 -0.09
N TRP A 75 -1.20 0.46 -0.38
CA TRP A 75 -0.38 -0.23 0.61
C TRP A 75 -0.10 0.64 1.84
N PHE A 76 0.04 1.93 1.63
CA PHE A 76 0.33 2.91 2.67
C PHE A 76 -0.90 3.35 3.48
N GLU A 77 -2.11 3.03 3.02
CA GLU A 77 -3.36 3.39 3.68
C GLU A 77 -3.48 2.82 5.11
N LYS A 78 -2.91 1.63 5.34
CA LYS A 78 -2.86 1.01 6.66
C LYS A 78 -1.52 1.21 7.36
N THR A 79 -0.44 1.22 6.60
CA THR A 79 0.91 1.16 7.16
C THR A 79 1.41 2.51 7.67
N ILE A 80 1.08 3.62 7.00
CA ILE A 80 1.44 4.95 7.50
C ILE A 80 0.71 5.31 8.80
N PRO A 81 -0.62 5.09 8.94
CA PRO A 81 -1.29 5.29 10.23
C PRO A 81 -0.70 4.45 11.36
N ALA A 82 -0.29 3.20 11.09
CA ALA A 82 0.37 2.34 12.07
C ALA A 82 1.73 2.89 12.51
N LEU A 83 2.55 3.34 11.55
CA LEU A 83 3.83 3.99 11.84
C LEU A 83 3.65 5.27 12.67
N VAL A 84 2.71 6.12 12.29
CA VAL A 84 2.39 7.36 13.00
C VAL A 84 1.93 7.06 14.43
N LYS A 85 1.02 6.09 14.60
CA LYS A 85 0.56 5.63 15.92
C LYS A 85 1.72 5.12 16.79
N ALA A 86 2.61 4.32 16.19
CA ALA A 86 3.79 3.82 16.89
C ALA A 86 4.66 4.97 17.42
N TRP A 87 4.90 5.99 16.60
CA TRP A 87 5.64 7.18 17.00
C TRP A 87 4.93 7.99 18.10
N ASP A 88 3.60 8.17 17.99
CA ASP A 88 2.82 8.88 19.00
C ASP A 88 2.94 8.18 20.39
N GLN A 89 2.92 6.86 20.40
CA GLN A 89 3.01 6.04 21.61
C GLN A 89 4.44 5.89 22.18
N THR A 90 5.47 6.23 21.40
CA THR A 90 6.88 6.14 21.84
C THR A 90 7.17 7.26 22.85
N PRO A 91 7.86 6.98 23.98
CA PRO A 91 8.23 7.97 24.97
C PRO A 91 9.05 9.12 24.38
N ALA A 92 8.87 10.33 24.92
CA ALA A 92 9.62 11.51 24.46
C ALA A 92 11.15 11.39 24.68
N SER A 93 11.55 10.54 25.64
CA SER A 93 12.96 10.26 25.95
C SER A 93 13.63 9.30 24.95
N ASP A 94 12.85 8.64 24.10
CA ASP A 94 13.40 7.71 23.11
C ASP A 94 14.14 8.48 22.01
N PRO A 95 15.40 8.14 21.72
CA PRO A 95 16.17 8.82 20.67
C PRO A 95 15.58 8.72 19.27
N LEU A 96 14.87 7.61 18.97
CA LEU A 96 14.20 7.43 17.69
C LEU A 96 13.04 8.42 17.52
N LYS A 97 12.38 8.81 18.60
CA LYS A 97 11.28 9.78 18.53
C LYS A 97 11.77 11.15 18.05
N SER A 98 12.84 11.65 18.59
CA SER A 98 13.44 12.92 18.15
C SER A 98 14.04 12.80 16.75
N LYS A 99 14.77 11.72 16.47
CA LYS A 99 15.43 11.49 15.17
C LYS A 99 14.45 11.43 14.00
N THR A 100 13.22 10.91 14.21
CA THR A 100 12.24 10.67 13.14
C THR A 100 11.08 11.68 13.14
N SER A 101 11.17 12.76 13.93
CA SER A 101 10.05 13.69 14.11
C SER A 101 9.64 14.42 12.83
N GLU A 102 10.60 14.87 12.03
CA GLU A 102 10.33 15.57 10.77
C GLU A 102 9.77 14.62 9.71
N GLN A 103 10.31 13.40 9.63
CA GLN A 103 9.85 12.34 8.76
C GLN A 103 8.39 11.96 9.06
N ILE A 104 8.05 11.82 10.34
CA ILE A 104 6.68 11.52 10.76
C ILE A 104 5.74 12.69 10.45
N ALA A 105 6.15 13.94 10.67
CA ALA A 105 5.34 15.09 10.32
C ALA A 105 5.03 15.13 8.82
N LEU A 106 6.02 14.84 7.97
CA LEU A 106 5.86 14.76 6.53
C LEU A 106 4.90 13.63 6.11
N LEU A 107 5.09 12.43 6.66
CA LEU A 107 4.25 11.27 6.33
C LEU A 107 2.82 11.41 6.87
N ARG A 108 2.62 12.07 7.99
CA ARG A 108 1.29 12.37 8.56
C ARG A 108 0.46 13.29 7.65
N ALA A 109 1.11 14.21 6.95
CA ALA A 109 0.47 15.15 6.02
C ALA A 109 0.34 14.61 4.59
N TRP A 110 0.90 13.44 4.30
CA TRP A 110 0.92 12.88 2.95
C TRP A 110 -0.43 12.33 2.53
N ASP A 111 -0.84 12.65 1.30
CA ASP A 111 -2.08 12.20 0.66
C ASP A 111 -2.02 10.78 0.09
N LEU A 112 -0.95 10.06 0.32
CA LEU A 112 -0.65 8.72 -0.19
C LEU A 112 -0.57 8.65 -1.73
N ARG A 113 -0.23 9.79 -2.37
CA ARG A 113 -0.08 9.87 -3.82
C ARG A 113 1.38 10.10 -4.20
N TRP A 114 1.79 9.42 -5.25
CA TRP A 114 3.14 9.62 -5.80
C TRP A 114 3.16 10.73 -6.87
N SER A 115 4.29 11.40 -6.97
CA SER A 115 4.65 12.25 -8.10
C SER A 115 6.17 12.30 -8.22
N ALA A 116 6.68 12.80 -9.34
CA ALA A 116 8.12 12.92 -9.58
C ALA A 116 8.85 13.80 -8.55
N THR A 117 8.13 14.69 -7.87
CA THR A 117 8.67 15.62 -6.87
C THR A 117 8.20 15.34 -5.44
N SER A 118 7.54 14.21 -5.21
CA SER A 118 6.96 13.86 -3.91
C SER A 118 8.02 13.31 -2.95
N VAL A 119 8.52 14.13 -2.07
CA VAL A 119 9.44 13.72 -0.98
C VAL A 119 8.82 12.66 -0.07
N PRO A 120 7.56 12.80 0.41
CA PRO A 120 6.96 11.78 1.25
C PRO A 120 6.85 10.41 0.55
N THR A 121 6.65 10.36 -0.77
CA THR A 121 6.66 9.10 -1.51
C THR A 121 8.03 8.43 -1.45
N SER A 122 9.12 9.16 -1.69
CA SER A 122 10.47 8.60 -1.63
C SER A 122 10.75 8.02 -0.24
N LEU A 123 10.48 8.77 0.81
CA LEU A 123 10.65 8.31 2.18
C LEU A 123 9.80 7.07 2.50
N ALA A 124 8.53 7.08 2.11
CA ALA A 124 7.61 5.97 2.34
C ALA A 124 8.03 4.69 1.61
N ILE A 125 8.51 4.77 0.37
CA ILE A 125 9.01 3.62 -0.40
C ILE A 125 10.26 3.04 0.26
N PHE A 126 11.24 3.86 0.62
CA PHE A 126 12.45 3.38 1.30
C PHE A 126 12.13 2.75 2.65
N TRP A 127 11.22 3.33 3.42
CA TRP A 127 10.72 2.75 4.66
C TRP A 127 9.98 1.42 4.42
N GLY A 128 9.08 1.38 3.44
CA GLY A 128 8.30 0.21 3.09
C GLY A 128 9.19 -0.97 2.66
N ASP A 129 10.21 -0.71 1.87
CA ASP A 129 11.18 -1.72 1.44
C ASP A 129 12.01 -2.25 2.60
N ASP A 130 12.44 -1.36 3.51
CA ASP A 130 13.23 -1.78 4.67
C ASP A 130 12.42 -2.63 5.64
N ILE A 131 11.21 -2.20 5.99
CA ILE A 131 10.36 -2.94 6.93
C ILE A 131 9.91 -4.28 6.35
N GLN A 132 9.57 -4.36 5.05
CA GLN A 132 9.19 -5.62 4.41
C GLN A 132 10.34 -6.65 4.45
N ARG A 133 11.58 -6.21 4.19
CA ARG A 133 12.76 -7.09 4.33
C ARG A 133 12.94 -7.59 5.76
N LYS A 134 12.82 -6.72 6.74
CA LYS A 134 13.00 -7.07 8.16
C LYS A 134 11.94 -8.03 8.68
N VAL A 135 10.70 -7.88 8.24
CA VAL A 135 9.62 -8.80 8.66
C VAL A 135 9.54 -10.07 7.82
N GLY A 136 10.32 -10.15 6.71
CA GLY A 136 10.33 -11.31 5.82
C GLY A 136 8.98 -11.57 5.12
N ARG A 137 8.18 -10.52 4.93
CA ARG A 137 6.85 -10.57 4.31
C ARG A 137 6.74 -9.47 3.26
N GLY A 138 5.98 -9.73 2.19
CA GLY A 138 5.74 -8.77 1.12
C GLY A 138 4.26 -8.43 0.92
N GLY A 139 4.00 -7.40 0.14
CA GLY A 139 2.66 -7.03 -0.29
C GLY A 139 1.68 -6.78 0.85
N LEU A 140 0.44 -7.20 0.69
CA LEU A 140 -0.61 -7.00 1.71
C LEU A 140 -0.41 -7.82 2.98
N SER A 141 0.32 -8.95 2.92
CA SER A 141 0.70 -9.72 4.12
C SER A 141 1.58 -8.89 5.05
N ALA A 142 2.57 -8.17 4.48
CA ALA A 142 3.38 -7.23 5.23
C ALA A 142 2.55 -6.07 5.79
N ALA A 143 1.66 -5.49 4.97
CA ALA A 143 0.81 -4.37 5.40
C ALA A 143 -0.08 -4.75 6.59
N ASN A 144 -0.68 -5.93 6.56
CA ASN A 144 -1.52 -6.40 7.67
C ASN A 144 -0.70 -6.66 8.94
N TYR A 145 0.49 -7.26 8.82
CA TYR A 145 1.39 -7.45 9.95
C TYR A 145 1.83 -6.11 10.56
N ILE A 146 2.26 -5.16 9.72
CA ILE A 146 2.66 -3.81 10.15
C ILE A 146 1.53 -3.10 10.89
N ALA A 147 0.30 -3.22 10.38
CA ALA A 147 -0.86 -2.56 10.98
C ALA A 147 -1.33 -3.17 12.30
N GLY A 148 -1.05 -4.45 12.56
CA GLY A 148 -1.61 -5.16 13.69
C GLY A 148 -0.61 -5.73 14.71
N GLU A 149 0.59 -6.13 14.25
CA GLU A 149 1.50 -6.96 15.05
C GLU A 149 2.92 -6.39 15.20
N ALA A 150 3.36 -5.49 14.30
CA ALA A 150 4.73 -4.99 14.32
C ALA A 150 5.01 -4.14 15.57
N ALA A 151 6.17 -4.35 16.20
CA ALA A 151 6.60 -3.56 17.34
C ALA A 151 6.89 -2.10 16.91
N SER A 152 6.50 -1.13 17.75
CA SER A 152 6.73 0.30 17.51
C SER A 152 8.21 0.61 17.23
N GLU A 153 9.11 0.00 18.02
CA GLU A 153 10.54 0.17 17.83
C GLU A 153 11.01 -0.28 16.43
N GLN A 154 10.53 -1.42 15.93
CA GLN A 154 10.87 -1.95 14.61
C GLN A 154 10.44 -0.98 13.48
N LEU A 155 9.23 -0.41 13.61
CA LEU A 155 8.71 0.56 12.64
C LEU A 155 9.58 1.83 12.60
N LEU A 156 9.95 2.36 13.77
CA LEU A 156 10.76 3.57 13.88
C LEU A 156 12.24 3.34 13.49
N GLN A 157 12.81 2.19 13.83
CA GLN A 157 14.15 1.83 13.38
C GLN A 157 14.21 1.73 11.85
N SER A 158 13.17 1.20 11.21
CA SER A 158 13.08 1.14 9.76
C SER A 158 12.93 2.53 9.13
N LEU A 159 12.18 3.44 9.76
CA LEU A 159 12.07 4.83 9.29
C LEU A 159 13.40 5.57 9.41
N SER A 160 14.10 5.40 10.53
CA SER A 160 15.44 5.95 10.71
C SER A 160 16.41 5.43 9.65
N ALA A 161 16.42 4.12 9.39
CA ALA A 161 17.27 3.50 8.39
C ALA A 161 16.95 3.99 6.96
N ALA A 162 15.67 4.19 6.64
CA ALA A 162 15.25 4.75 5.36
C ALA A 162 15.76 6.19 5.17
N SER A 163 15.63 7.02 6.21
CA SER A 163 16.14 8.40 6.21
C SER A 163 17.66 8.45 6.06
N ASP A 164 18.38 7.60 6.80
CA ASP A 164 19.85 7.51 6.71
C ASP A 164 20.29 7.07 5.31
N LYS A 165 19.58 6.10 4.70
CA LYS A 165 19.86 5.61 3.36
C LYS A 165 19.59 6.67 2.29
N LEU A 166 18.49 7.40 2.36
CA LEU A 166 18.18 8.50 1.44
C LEU A 166 19.27 9.57 1.52
N THR A 167 19.69 9.92 2.73
CA THR A 167 20.79 10.90 2.94
C THR A 167 22.11 10.40 2.34
N ALA A 168 22.43 9.11 2.49
CA ALA A 168 23.63 8.52 1.93
C ALA A 168 23.60 8.47 0.39
N ASP A 169 22.46 8.14 -0.20
CA ASP A 169 22.31 7.95 -1.64
C ASP A 169 22.14 9.29 -2.40
N PHE A 170 21.48 10.28 -1.79
CA PHE A 170 21.05 11.52 -2.46
C PHE A 170 21.50 12.81 -1.77
N GLY A 171 22.18 12.72 -0.62
CA GLY A 171 22.64 13.89 0.15
C GLY A 171 21.57 14.52 1.04
N THR A 172 20.33 14.03 0.97
CA THR A 172 19.18 14.47 1.80
C THR A 172 18.15 13.34 1.86
N TRP A 173 17.30 13.38 2.90
CA TRP A 173 16.10 12.52 2.93
C TRP A 173 14.88 13.25 2.48
#